data_c942f38a435f7d4cb3f3dcfeead7258b
#
_entry.id   c942f38a435f7d4cb3f3dcfeead7258b
#
_cell.length_a   1.000
_cell.length_b   1.000
_cell.length_c   1.000
_cell.angle_alpha   90.00
_cell.angle_beta   90.00
_cell.angle_gamma   90.00
#
_symmetry.space_group_name_H-M   'P 1'
#
loop_
_entity.id
_entity.type
_entity.pdbx_description
1 polymer ?
#
loop_
_entity_poly.entity_id
_entity_poly.type
_entity_poly.pdbx_seq_one_letter_code
_entity_poly.pdbx_strand_id
1 'polypeptide(L)'
;MSIALDTNILVYAQGVNGAEKRASASAIIDRLPTDATVIPAQVLGEFFDVLVRKAARSPAEARVILVKWQDTFRVAETTPATLAAACDLAVDHQFRVWDAVILAVASRAGCRLLLSEDLHHGFTWGGVTVVNPFAMPPHPLLDILLGDAP
;
A
#
# COMPACT_ATOMS: atom_id res chain seq x y z
N MET A 1 -7.95 -12.35 -6.32
CA MET A 1 -7.13 -11.19 -6.77
C MET A 1 -6.33 -10.68 -5.58
N SER A 2 -5.01 -10.61 -5.71
CA SER A 2 -4.15 -10.11 -4.62
C SER A 2 -3.92 -8.62 -4.74
N ILE A 3 -3.83 -7.95 -3.59
CA ILE A 3 -3.76 -6.50 -3.47
C ILE A 3 -2.56 -6.14 -2.58
N ALA A 4 -1.82 -5.11 -2.96
CA ALA A 4 -0.81 -4.51 -2.10
C ALA A 4 -1.29 -3.15 -1.57
N LEU A 5 -0.81 -2.79 -0.39
CA LEU A 5 -1.10 -1.52 0.26
C LEU A 5 0.16 -0.66 0.31
N ASP A 6 0.02 0.60 -0.10
CA ASP A 6 1.06 1.61 0.08
C ASP A 6 0.97 2.24 1.47
N THR A 7 2.02 2.93 1.86
CA THR A 7 2.19 3.53 3.19
C THR A 7 1.05 4.47 3.58
N ASN A 8 0.59 5.33 2.66
CA ASN A 8 -0.46 6.29 2.96
C ASN A 8 -1.79 5.64 3.41
N ILE A 9 -2.09 4.44 2.91
CA ILE A 9 -3.31 3.72 3.31
C ILE A 9 -3.25 3.34 4.80
N LEU A 10 -2.11 2.84 5.26
CA LEU A 10 -1.89 2.50 6.67
C LEU A 10 -1.90 3.75 7.55
N VAL A 11 -1.23 4.81 7.08
CA VAL A 11 -1.16 6.10 7.78
C VAL A 11 -2.55 6.68 8.02
N TYR A 12 -3.40 6.70 7.01
CA TYR A 12 -4.77 7.20 7.13
C TYR A 12 -5.62 6.34 8.06
N ALA A 13 -5.50 5.02 7.95
CA ALA A 13 -6.24 4.10 8.83
C ALA A 13 -5.89 4.30 10.32
N GLN A 14 -4.66 4.74 10.62
CA GLN A 14 -4.24 5.10 11.98
C GLN A 14 -4.69 6.51 12.41
N GLY A 15 -5.35 7.27 11.55
CA GLY A 15 -5.91 8.57 11.88
C GLY A 15 -4.91 9.73 11.82
N VAL A 16 -3.77 9.58 11.16
CA VAL A 16 -2.72 10.61 11.14
C VAL A 16 -3.16 11.89 10.41
N ASN A 17 -3.93 11.78 9.33
CA ASN A 17 -4.38 12.90 8.52
C ASN A 17 -5.89 13.22 8.66
N GLY A 18 -6.42 13.04 9.85
CA GLY A 18 -7.77 13.44 10.18
C GLY A 18 -8.83 12.34 10.11
N ALA A 19 -10.02 12.66 10.63
CA ALA A 19 -11.10 11.70 10.83
C ALA A 19 -11.73 11.20 9.53
N GLU A 20 -11.84 12.07 8.51
CA GLU A 20 -12.45 11.72 7.22
C GLU A 20 -11.62 10.68 6.47
N LYS A 21 -10.31 10.91 6.33
CA LYS A 21 -9.37 9.96 5.71
C LYS A 21 -9.29 8.66 6.51
N ARG A 22 -9.31 8.73 7.82
CA ARG A 22 -9.34 7.55 8.69
C ARG A 22 -10.56 6.70 8.43
N ALA A 23 -11.74 7.29 8.39
CA ALA A 23 -13.00 6.59 8.14
C ALA A 23 -12.99 5.92 6.76
N SER A 24 -12.56 6.64 5.72
CA SER A 24 -12.48 6.11 4.36
C SER A 24 -11.48 4.97 4.23
N ALA A 25 -10.29 5.12 4.77
CA ALA A 25 -9.26 4.07 4.74
C ALA A 25 -9.68 2.83 5.54
N SER A 26 -10.22 3.01 6.73
CA SER A 26 -10.69 1.91 7.57
C SER A 26 -11.82 1.13 6.89
N ALA A 27 -12.78 1.83 6.26
CA ALA A 27 -13.87 1.19 5.54
C ALA A 27 -13.37 0.31 4.38
N ILE A 28 -12.34 0.75 3.68
CA ILE A 28 -11.70 -0.03 2.61
C ILE A 28 -10.99 -1.25 3.21
N ILE A 29 -10.15 -1.05 4.21
CA ILE A 29 -9.36 -2.12 4.84
C ILE A 29 -10.25 -3.21 5.42
N ASP A 30 -11.34 -2.86 6.07
CA ASP A 30 -12.28 -3.80 6.66
C ASP A 30 -12.95 -4.73 5.61
N ARG A 31 -12.95 -4.32 4.36
CA ARG A 31 -13.51 -5.08 3.24
C ARG A 31 -12.47 -5.88 2.46
N LEU A 32 -11.17 -5.67 2.73
CA LEU A 32 -10.11 -6.38 2.02
C LEU A 32 -10.01 -7.84 2.51
N PRO A 33 -9.83 -8.80 1.58
CA PRO A 33 -9.57 -10.18 1.96
C PRO A 33 -8.16 -10.28 2.59
N THR A 34 -8.09 -10.70 3.85
CA THR A 34 -6.83 -10.76 4.60
C THR A 34 -5.82 -11.74 4.01
N ASP A 35 -6.29 -12.84 3.42
CA ASP A 35 -5.46 -13.86 2.78
C ASP A 35 -4.92 -13.43 1.40
N ALA A 36 -5.51 -12.41 0.80
CA ALA A 36 -5.11 -11.86 -0.51
C ALA A 36 -4.50 -10.46 -0.43
N THR A 37 -4.36 -9.90 0.76
CA THR A 37 -3.79 -8.57 0.96
C THR A 37 -2.35 -8.67 1.43
N VAL A 38 -1.48 -7.89 0.80
CA VAL A 38 -0.03 -7.91 0.98
C VAL A 38 0.46 -6.52 1.37
N ILE A 39 1.35 -6.47 2.35
CA ILE A 39 2.06 -5.25 2.71
C ILE A 39 3.54 -5.45 2.33
N PRO A 40 4.09 -4.66 1.39
CA PRO A 40 5.53 -4.66 1.16
C PRO A 40 6.29 -4.31 2.44
N ALA A 41 7.38 -5.02 2.73
CA ALA A 41 8.15 -4.80 3.96
C ALA A 41 8.60 -3.34 4.11
N GLN A 42 8.98 -2.69 3.01
CA GLN A 42 9.35 -1.27 3.01
C GLN A 42 8.23 -0.37 3.52
N VAL A 43 6.97 -0.68 3.18
CA VAL A 43 5.80 0.08 3.66
C VAL A 43 5.75 0.08 5.18
N LEU A 44 6.06 -1.04 5.83
CA LEU A 44 6.10 -1.10 7.30
C LEU A 44 7.19 -0.18 7.87
N GLY A 45 8.36 -0.14 7.24
CA GLY A 45 9.43 0.77 7.65
C GLY A 45 9.07 2.24 7.51
N GLU A 46 8.49 2.62 6.38
CA GLU A 46 8.01 3.98 6.14
C GLU A 46 6.88 4.35 7.11
N PHE A 47 5.98 3.43 7.36
CA PHE A 47 4.88 3.61 8.30
C PHE A 47 5.39 3.84 9.73
N PHE A 48 6.35 3.05 10.19
CA PHE A 48 7.02 3.27 11.48
C PHE A 48 7.59 4.68 11.56
N ASP A 49 8.30 5.11 10.54
CA ASP A 49 8.93 6.44 10.50
C ASP A 49 7.87 7.56 10.60
N VAL A 50 6.76 7.44 9.87
CA VAL A 50 5.65 8.41 9.94
C VAL A 50 5.01 8.44 11.33
N LEU A 51 4.78 7.29 11.95
CA LEU A 51 4.21 7.22 13.29
C LEU A 51 5.06 7.95 14.34
N VAL A 52 6.37 7.76 14.27
CA VAL A 52 7.29 8.38 15.22
C VAL A 52 7.49 9.86 14.92
N ARG A 53 7.71 10.23 13.66
CA ARG A 53 8.08 11.61 13.29
C ARG A 53 6.89 12.55 13.15
N LYS A 54 5.77 12.08 12.60
CA LYS A 54 4.61 12.93 12.28
C LYS A 54 3.44 12.75 13.23
N ALA A 55 3.24 11.54 13.75
CA ALA A 55 2.12 11.24 14.64
C ALA A 55 2.51 11.28 16.12
N ALA A 56 3.74 11.66 16.44
CA ALA A 56 4.27 11.77 17.80
C ALA A 56 4.06 10.50 18.65
N ARG A 57 4.05 9.33 18.02
CA ARG A 57 4.03 8.06 18.74
C ARG A 57 5.43 7.75 19.24
N SER A 58 5.54 7.13 20.42
CA SER A 58 6.83 6.59 20.86
C SER A 58 7.25 5.43 19.95
N PRO A 59 8.56 5.14 19.82
CA PRO A 59 9.00 3.96 19.08
C PRO A 59 8.37 2.66 19.58
N ALA A 60 8.15 2.52 20.88
CA ALA A 60 7.50 1.35 21.46
C ALA A 60 6.02 1.23 21.02
N GLU A 61 5.28 2.33 21.02
CA GLU A 61 3.90 2.36 20.52
C GLU A 61 3.83 2.04 19.02
N ALA A 62 4.71 2.63 18.23
CA ALA A 62 4.81 2.38 16.78
C ALA A 62 5.07 0.89 16.51
N ARG A 63 5.98 0.26 17.26
CA ARG A 63 6.27 -1.17 17.15
C ARG A 63 5.02 -2.03 17.40
N VAL A 64 4.25 -1.72 18.43
CA VAL A 64 3.00 -2.44 18.72
C VAL A 64 2.01 -2.33 17.55
N ILE A 65 1.88 -1.15 16.98
CA ILE A 65 1.02 -0.91 15.81
C ILE A 65 1.48 -1.74 14.61
N LEU A 66 2.78 -1.74 14.32
CA LEU A 66 3.33 -2.54 13.21
C LEU A 66 3.08 -4.03 13.39
N VAL A 67 3.27 -4.57 14.59
CA VAL A 67 3.03 -5.99 14.87
C VAL A 67 1.58 -6.38 14.56
N LYS A 68 0.62 -5.54 14.88
CA LYS A 68 -0.79 -5.79 14.54
C LYS A 68 -1.03 -5.88 13.04
N TRP A 69 -0.39 -5.03 12.25
CA TRP A 69 -0.48 -5.08 10.79
C TRP A 69 0.20 -6.33 10.23
N GLN A 70 1.38 -6.69 10.73
CA GLN A 70 2.09 -7.92 10.33
C GLN A 70 1.30 -9.19 10.67
N ASP A 71 0.60 -9.21 11.79
CA ASP A 71 -0.21 -10.36 12.21
C ASP A 71 -1.50 -10.49 11.39
N THR A 72 -1.98 -9.39 10.83
CA THR A 72 -3.23 -9.36 10.05
C THR A 72 -3.02 -9.69 8.58
N PHE A 73 -1.96 -9.16 7.97
CA PHE A 73 -1.71 -9.26 6.53
C PHE A 73 -0.36 -9.89 6.23
N ARG A 74 -0.26 -10.51 5.06
CA ARG A 74 1.02 -11.05 4.59
C ARG A 74 2.00 -9.92 4.28
N VAL A 75 3.24 -10.07 4.73
CA VAL A 75 4.32 -9.14 4.41
C VAL A 75 5.16 -9.71 3.26
N ALA A 76 5.41 -8.91 2.23
CA ALA A 76 6.25 -9.29 1.09
C ALA A 76 7.62 -8.61 1.22
N GLU A 77 8.67 -9.41 1.04
CA GLU A 77 10.06 -8.96 1.19
C GLU A 77 10.58 -8.18 -0.03
N THR A 78 11.53 -7.28 0.22
CA THR A 78 12.35 -6.67 -0.83
C THR A 78 13.57 -7.56 -1.08
N THR A 79 13.70 -8.05 -2.31
CA THR A 79 14.85 -8.86 -2.73
C THR A 79 15.81 -8.05 -3.60
N PRO A 80 17.07 -8.51 -3.81
CA PRO A 80 17.97 -7.88 -4.78
C PRO A 80 17.34 -7.79 -6.18
N ALA A 81 16.58 -8.80 -6.59
CA ALA A 81 15.91 -8.80 -7.90
C ALA A 81 14.80 -7.73 -7.98
N THR A 82 14.00 -7.56 -6.92
CA THR A 82 12.97 -6.50 -6.90
C THR A 82 13.60 -5.12 -6.84
N LEU A 83 14.71 -4.95 -6.13
CA LEU A 83 15.43 -3.67 -6.12
C LEU A 83 15.99 -3.32 -7.50
N ALA A 84 16.57 -4.28 -8.22
CA ALA A 84 17.04 -4.07 -9.59
C ALA A 84 15.89 -3.66 -10.53
N ALA A 85 14.75 -4.36 -10.46
CA ALA A 85 13.56 -4.02 -11.23
C ALA A 85 13.02 -2.62 -10.89
N ALA A 86 13.09 -2.23 -9.62
CA ALA A 86 12.72 -0.89 -9.17
C ALA A 86 13.62 0.21 -9.75
N CYS A 87 14.92 -0.05 -9.85
CA CYS A 87 15.85 0.88 -10.49
C CYS A 87 15.54 1.07 -11.98
N ASP A 88 15.23 -0.01 -12.69
CA ASP A 88 14.82 0.07 -14.11
C ASP A 88 13.51 0.87 -14.25
N LEU A 89 12.54 0.61 -13.39
CA LEU A 89 11.27 1.35 -13.38
C LEU A 89 11.48 2.84 -13.09
N ALA A 90 12.38 3.17 -12.16
CA ALA A 90 12.71 4.56 -11.84
C ALA A 90 13.34 5.29 -13.03
N VAL A 91 14.22 4.62 -13.77
CA VAL A 91 14.86 5.18 -14.99
C VAL A 91 13.85 5.34 -16.11
N ASP A 92 13.06 4.31 -16.39
CA ASP A 92 12.17 4.27 -17.56
C ASP A 92 10.91 5.12 -17.38
N HIS A 93 10.43 5.27 -16.16
CA HIS A 93 9.15 5.93 -15.86
C HIS A 93 9.27 7.09 -14.86
N GLN A 94 10.48 7.48 -14.49
CA GLN A 94 10.75 8.61 -13.58
C GLN A 94 10.10 8.48 -12.20
N PHE A 95 9.99 7.26 -11.69
CA PHE A 95 9.56 7.02 -10.32
C PHE A 95 10.66 7.37 -9.33
N ARG A 96 10.27 7.77 -8.13
CA ARG A 96 11.18 7.75 -6.99
C ARG A 96 11.50 6.29 -6.69
N VAL A 97 12.79 5.98 -6.43
CA VAL A 97 13.24 4.58 -6.30
C VAL A 97 12.45 3.79 -5.23
N TRP A 98 12.14 4.43 -4.11
CA TRP A 98 11.44 3.74 -3.02
C TRP A 98 9.97 3.45 -3.35
N ASP A 99 9.30 4.32 -4.10
CA ASP A 99 7.97 4.06 -4.65
C ASP A 99 8.02 2.94 -5.70
N ALA A 100 9.06 2.93 -6.52
CA ALA A 100 9.30 1.87 -7.49
C ALA A 100 9.54 0.51 -6.81
N VAL A 101 10.23 0.48 -5.65
CA VAL A 101 10.40 -0.74 -4.86
C VAL A 101 9.06 -1.31 -4.42
N ILE A 102 8.16 -0.48 -3.93
CA ILE A 102 6.83 -0.92 -3.50
C ILE A 102 6.08 -1.57 -4.66
N LEU A 103 6.09 -0.95 -5.84
CA LEU A 103 5.44 -1.47 -7.04
C LEU A 103 6.10 -2.78 -7.52
N ALA A 104 7.43 -2.85 -7.53
CA ALA A 104 8.17 -4.05 -7.92
C ALA A 104 7.89 -5.22 -6.98
N VAL A 105 7.84 -4.98 -5.67
CA VAL A 105 7.50 -6.00 -4.66
C VAL A 105 6.06 -6.47 -4.85
N ALA A 106 5.11 -5.58 -5.08
CA ALA A 106 3.72 -5.92 -5.35
C ALA A 106 3.59 -6.81 -6.59
N SER A 107 4.31 -6.47 -7.67
CA SER A 107 4.36 -7.28 -8.89
C SER A 107 4.90 -8.69 -8.63
N ARG A 108 6.02 -8.78 -7.94
CA ARG A 108 6.64 -10.07 -7.60
C ARG A 108 5.76 -10.93 -6.70
N ALA A 109 5.01 -10.31 -5.81
CA ALA A 109 4.06 -11.00 -4.93
C ALA A 109 2.78 -11.46 -5.65
N GLY A 110 2.65 -11.20 -6.95
CA GLY A 110 1.49 -11.59 -7.74
C GLY A 110 0.27 -10.71 -7.53
N CYS A 111 0.45 -9.50 -7.00
CA CYS A 111 -0.65 -8.58 -6.81
C CYS A 111 -1.15 -8.01 -8.14
N ARG A 112 -2.45 -7.79 -8.25
CA ARG A 112 -3.08 -7.11 -9.38
C ARG A 112 -3.29 -5.62 -9.13
N LEU A 113 -3.48 -5.25 -7.89
CA LEU A 113 -3.69 -3.86 -7.47
C LEU A 113 -2.64 -3.44 -6.46
N LEU A 114 -2.22 -2.19 -6.56
CA LEU A 114 -1.53 -1.47 -5.49
C LEU A 114 -2.40 -0.28 -5.11
N LEU A 115 -2.94 -0.28 -3.90
CA LEU A 115 -3.72 0.84 -3.40
C LEU A 115 -2.78 1.92 -2.89
N SER A 116 -2.83 3.08 -3.54
CA SER A 116 -1.98 4.24 -3.24
C SER A 116 -2.65 5.53 -3.65
N GLU A 117 -2.56 6.56 -2.81
CA GLU A 117 -2.99 7.91 -3.17
C GLU A 117 -1.88 8.69 -3.90
N ASP A 118 -0.61 8.38 -3.61
CA ASP A 118 0.53 9.20 -4.05
C ASP A 118 1.09 8.82 -5.42
N LEU A 119 0.86 7.59 -5.88
CA LEU A 119 1.31 7.13 -7.19
C LEU A 119 0.27 7.43 -8.26
N HIS A 120 0.68 7.32 -9.54
CA HIS A 120 -0.21 7.61 -10.67
C HIS A 120 -1.39 6.65 -10.75
N HIS A 121 -2.58 7.15 -10.45
CA HIS A 121 -3.82 6.40 -10.58
C HIS A 121 -4.02 5.87 -12.00
N GLY A 122 -4.24 4.57 -12.12
CA GLY A 122 -4.41 3.88 -13.39
C GLY A 122 -3.12 3.40 -14.06
N PHE A 123 -1.96 3.75 -13.53
CA PHE A 123 -0.69 3.27 -14.07
C PHE A 123 -0.56 1.75 -13.88
N THR A 124 -0.20 1.05 -14.96
CA THR A 124 -0.03 -0.41 -14.94
C THR A 124 1.41 -0.77 -15.30
N TRP A 125 2.02 -1.61 -14.48
CA TRP A 125 3.35 -2.14 -14.69
C TRP A 125 3.49 -3.52 -14.02
N GLY A 126 4.16 -4.46 -14.70
CA GLY A 126 4.41 -5.78 -14.12
C GLY A 126 3.15 -6.53 -13.68
N GLY A 127 2.03 -6.30 -14.35
CA GLY A 127 0.74 -6.90 -14.01
C GLY A 127 0.00 -6.21 -12.86
N VAL A 128 0.56 -5.14 -12.30
CA VAL A 128 -0.04 -4.37 -11.19
C VAL A 128 -0.60 -3.07 -11.71
N THR A 129 -1.83 -2.76 -11.36
CA THR A 129 -2.45 -1.45 -11.59
C THR A 129 -2.48 -0.66 -10.30
N VAL A 130 -1.96 0.56 -10.32
CA VAL A 130 -2.04 1.50 -9.20
C VAL A 130 -3.44 2.10 -9.17
N VAL A 131 -4.10 2.01 -8.02
CA VAL A 131 -5.44 2.54 -7.82
C VAL A 131 -5.46 3.45 -6.59
N ASN A 132 -5.88 4.70 -6.79
CA ASN A 132 -6.19 5.59 -5.67
C ASN A 132 -7.60 5.23 -5.16
N PRO A 133 -7.71 4.64 -3.95
CA PRO A 133 -9.01 4.19 -3.45
C PRO A 133 -9.94 5.34 -3.05
N PHE A 134 -9.42 6.57 -3.01
CA PHE A 134 -10.19 7.77 -2.67
C PHE A 134 -10.63 8.56 -3.90
N ALA A 135 -10.22 8.14 -5.10
CA ALA A 135 -10.58 8.80 -6.35
C ALA A 135 -12.08 8.64 -6.65
N MET A 136 -12.67 9.67 -7.26
CA MET A 136 -14.05 9.66 -7.70
C MET A 136 -14.12 9.97 -9.20
N PRO A 137 -14.79 9.14 -10.01
CA PRO A 137 -15.44 7.88 -9.61
C PRO A 137 -14.44 6.78 -9.21
N PRO A 138 -14.87 5.77 -8.46
CA PRO A 138 -14.02 4.65 -8.11
C PRO A 138 -13.49 3.91 -9.34
N HIS A 139 -12.28 3.37 -9.22
CA HIS A 139 -11.70 2.56 -10.30
C HIS A 139 -12.47 1.22 -10.41
N PRO A 140 -12.80 0.76 -11.65
CA PRO A 140 -13.58 -0.48 -11.81
C PRO A 140 -12.98 -1.72 -11.14
N LEU A 141 -11.66 -1.83 -11.11
CA LEU A 141 -10.99 -2.94 -10.42
C LEU A 141 -11.18 -2.88 -8.90
N LEU A 142 -11.29 -1.69 -8.33
CA LEU A 142 -11.58 -1.53 -6.91
C LEU A 142 -13.03 -1.96 -6.60
N ASP A 143 -13.99 -1.58 -7.44
CA ASP A 143 -15.37 -1.99 -7.27
C ASP A 143 -15.52 -3.52 -7.33
N ILE A 144 -14.83 -4.16 -8.29
CA ILE A 144 -14.81 -5.63 -8.39
C ILE A 144 -14.22 -6.24 -7.12
N LEU A 145 -13.10 -5.70 -6.63
CA LEU A 145 -12.43 -6.17 -5.44
C LEU A 145 -13.31 -6.09 -4.20
N LEU A 146 -13.99 -4.95 -4.03
CA LEU A 146 -14.83 -4.70 -2.86
C LEU A 146 -16.23 -5.32 -3.00
N GLY A 147 -16.54 -5.96 -4.13
CA GLY A 147 -17.85 -6.58 -4.37
C GLY A 147 -18.95 -5.57 -4.66
N ASP A 148 -18.62 -4.36 -5.08
CA ASP A 148 -19.57 -3.30 -5.43
C ASP A 148 -19.98 -3.32 -6.90
N ALA A 149 -19.33 -4.13 -7.74
CA ALA A 149 -19.69 -4.29 -9.13
C ALA A 149 -20.97 -5.11 -9.29
N PRO A 150 -21.87 -4.73 -10.19
CA PRO A 150 -23.09 -5.52 -10.47
C PRO A 150 -22.77 -6.88 -11.10
#